data_646125fb62a0c96c426a1e86f7e81cde
#
_entry.id   646125fb62a0c96c426a1e86f7e81cde
#
_cell.length_a   1.000
_cell.length_b   1.000
_cell.length_c   1.000
_cell.angle_alpha   90.00
_cell.angle_beta   90.00
_cell.angle_gamma   90.00
#
_symmetry.space_group_name_H-M   'P 1'
#
loop_
_entity.id
_entity.type
_entity.pdbx_description
1 polymer ?
#
loop_
_entity_poly.entity_id
_entity_poly.type
_entity_poly.pdbx_seq_one_letter_code
_entity_poly.pdbx_strand_id
1 'polypeptide(L)'
;LLEWMHKKNAGNSGVFVWATPQSISKLAAGHGRLPHGIEVQVLDLGYAEHYIKRHKKPADWFTSHGDVFPVGPIKMNPFPPVAPNGRRSFPSKETTLGINQWNRYYIRAVDGEVRLWVNGEEVSGGDRIEPASGYFCLESEGAPIEFRNLRLRKLSEVGEMKLPVHESALALNLKGHPALGTWKYLNGYTREIAEDGQVTLRLGEDVIWKRRCISKSENEFVLEGNLVHKLIGDTLHIEGKYKAVKE
;
A
#
# COMPACT_ATOMS: atom_id res chain seq x y z
N LEU A 1 -0.74 -7.43 -11.47
CA LEU A 1 -1.38 -7.49 -10.16
C LEU A 1 -0.71 -8.56 -9.33
N LEU A 2 -0.43 -8.27 -8.08
CA LEU A 2 0.14 -9.21 -7.12
C LEU A 2 -0.24 -8.81 -5.70
N GLU A 3 -0.05 -9.73 -4.77
CA GLU A 3 -0.12 -9.46 -3.33
C GLU A 3 1.21 -9.84 -2.68
N TRP A 4 1.58 -9.08 -1.64
CA TRP A 4 2.82 -9.30 -0.91
C TRP A 4 2.63 -9.10 0.60
N MET A 5 3.47 -9.74 1.39
CA MET A 5 3.43 -9.68 2.84
C MET A 5 4.83 -9.87 3.43
N HIS A 6 5.36 -8.87 4.12
CA HIS A 6 6.57 -9.02 4.91
C HIS A 6 6.32 -9.84 6.18
N LYS A 7 7.24 -10.73 6.50
CA LYS A 7 7.18 -11.60 7.69
C LYS A 7 7.97 -11.06 8.87
N LYS A 8 8.80 -10.05 8.64
CA LYS A 8 9.62 -9.40 9.67
C LYS A 8 9.61 -7.89 9.49
N ASN A 9 9.76 -7.21 10.62
CA ASN A 9 9.97 -5.77 10.65
C ASN A 9 11.22 -5.36 9.85
N ALA A 10 11.15 -4.19 9.23
CA ALA A 10 12.20 -3.62 8.39
C ALA A 10 12.58 -4.48 7.16
N GLY A 11 11.63 -5.26 6.63
CA GLY A 11 11.83 -6.01 5.39
C GLY A 11 11.96 -5.07 4.19
N ASN A 12 12.83 -5.47 3.24
CA ASN A 12 13.02 -4.82 1.96
C ASN A 12 12.77 -5.80 0.83
N SER A 13 12.12 -5.32 -0.23
CA SER A 13 11.83 -6.05 -1.45
C SER A 13 11.43 -5.05 -2.54
N GLY A 14 11.34 -5.52 -3.78
CA GLY A 14 10.94 -4.74 -4.93
C GLY A 14 10.24 -5.57 -5.99
N VAL A 15 9.43 -4.91 -6.78
CA VAL A 15 8.87 -5.45 -8.02
C VAL A 15 9.43 -4.65 -9.17
N PHE A 16 10.15 -5.32 -10.07
CA PHE A 16 10.70 -4.66 -11.27
C PHE A 16 9.79 -4.87 -12.47
N VAL A 17 9.56 -3.80 -13.21
CA VAL A 17 8.98 -3.84 -14.55
C VAL A 17 9.99 -3.30 -15.55
N TRP A 18 9.97 -3.84 -16.78
CA TRP A 18 10.89 -3.51 -17.86
C TRP A 18 12.37 -3.67 -17.49
N ALA A 19 12.68 -4.69 -16.67
CA ALA A 19 14.07 -5.03 -16.39
C ALA A 19 14.78 -5.46 -17.69
N THR A 20 15.88 -4.78 -18.01
CA THR A 20 16.56 -4.97 -19.29
C THR A 20 17.19 -6.37 -19.40
N PRO A 21 17.11 -7.04 -20.58
CA PRO A 21 17.71 -8.35 -20.79
C PRO A 21 19.20 -8.38 -20.45
N GLN A 22 19.92 -7.30 -20.77
CA GLN A 22 21.36 -7.19 -20.49
C GLN A 22 21.67 -7.20 -19.01
N SER A 23 20.86 -6.51 -18.19
CA SER A 23 21.06 -6.50 -16.74
C SER A 23 20.72 -7.86 -16.12
N ILE A 24 19.69 -8.53 -16.61
CA ILE A 24 19.34 -9.89 -16.17
C ILE A 24 20.45 -10.88 -16.51
N SER A 25 21.00 -10.83 -17.73
CA SER A 25 22.14 -11.70 -18.12
C SER A 25 23.37 -11.45 -17.24
N LYS A 26 23.67 -10.20 -16.89
CA LYS A 26 24.76 -9.88 -15.97
C LYS A 26 24.52 -10.45 -14.58
N LEU A 27 23.31 -10.30 -14.04
CA LEU A 27 22.96 -10.88 -12.73
C LEU A 27 23.07 -12.40 -12.73
N ALA A 28 22.59 -13.08 -13.79
CA ALA A 28 22.73 -14.52 -13.95
C ALA A 28 24.19 -14.99 -14.02
N ALA A 29 25.09 -14.13 -14.52
CA ALA A 29 26.53 -14.37 -14.54
C ALA A 29 27.25 -13.94 -13.22
N GLY A 30 26.49 -13.57 -12.18
CA GLY A 30 27.06 -13.14 -10.89
C GLY A 30 27.57 -11.69 -10.86
N HIS A 31 27.21 -10.87 -11.85
CA HIS A 31 27.64 -9.49 -11.94
C HIS A 31 26.50 -8.50 -11.65
N GLY A 32 26.78 -7.50 -10.80
CA GLY A 32 25.78 -6.52 -10.36
C GLY A 32 25.00 -6.98 -9.12
N ARG A 33 24.05 -6.16 -8.70
CA ARG A 33 23.22 -6.41 -7.51
C ARG A 33 21.73 -6.38 -7.81
N LEU A 34 21.31 -5.53 -8.72
CA LEU A 34 19.90 -5.30 -9.08
C LEU A 34 19.73 -5.28 -10.59
N PRO A 35 18.57 -5.66 -11.11
CA PRO A 35 18.24 -5.44 -12.51
C PRO A 35 18.15 -3.94 -12.81
N HIS A 36 18.41 -3.56 -14.05
CA HIS A 36 18.16 -2.20 -14.53
C HIS A 36 16.74 -2.14 -15.10
N GLY A 37 15.87 -1.40 -14.49
CA GLY A 37 14.45 -1.29 -14.85
C GLY A 37 13.75 -0.23 -13.99
N ILE A 38 12.44 -0.28 -13.93
CA ILE A 38 11.67 0.49 -12.96
C ILE A 38 11.36 -0.41 -11.78
N GLU A 39 11.78 0.05 -10.61
CA GLU A 39 11.44 -0.60 -9.35
C GLU A 39 10.21 0.04 -8.72
N VAL A 40 9.28 -0.81 -8.34
CA VAL A 40 8.14 -0.51 -7.48
C VAL A 40 8.50 -1.05 -6.11
N GLN A 41 8.80 -0.14 -5.19
CA GLN A 41 9.34 -0.46 -3.87
C GLN A 41 8.34 -1.23 -3.02
N VAL A 42 8.84 -2.23 -2.30
CA VAL A 42 8.10 -3.03 -1.32
C VAL A 42 8.84 -3.00 0.00
N LEU A 43 8.54 -2.01 0.85
CA LEU A 43 9.14 -1.88 2.17
C LEU A 43 8.13 -2.17 3.28
N ASP A 44 8.60 -2.79 4.36
CA ASP A 44 7.86 -2.81 5.62
C ASP A 44 7.84 -1.42 6.27
N LEU A 45 6.76 -1.11 6.98
CA LEU A 45 6.57 0.21 7.62
C LEU A 45 7.68 0.58 8.61
N GLY A 46 8.31 -0.40 9.26
CA GLY A 46 9.42 -0.17 10.18
C GLY A 46 10.78 0.07 9.51
N TYR A 47 10.87 0.01 8.18
CA TYR A 47 12.15 0.13 7.47
C TYR A 47 12.82 1.50 7.66
N ALA A 48 12.06 2.58 7.64
CA ALA A 48 12.59 3.94 7.81
C ALA A 48 13.25 4.13 9.19
N GLU A 49 12.59 3.67 10.26
CA GLU A 49 13.14 3.72 11.61
C GLU A 49 14.42 2.88 11.72
N HIS A 50 14.40 1.67 11.17
CA HIS A 50 15.58 0.79 11.13
C HIS A 50 16.75 1.43 10.37
N TYR A 51 16.46 2.04 9.22
CA TYR A 51 17.46 2.75 8.43
C TYR A 51 18.13 3.88 9.22
N ILE A 52 17.33 4.75 9.86
CA ILE A 52 17.82 5.86 10.69
C ILE A 52 18.70 5.33 11.83
N LYS A 53 18.22 4.29 12.52
CA LYS A 53 18.95 3.67 13.64
C LYS A 53 20.28 3.08 13.20
N ARG A 54 20.30 2.41 12.05
CA ARG A 54 21.51 1.73 11.52
C ARG A 54 22.52 2.69 10.91
N HIS A 55 22.06 3.64 10.11
CA HIS A 55 22.93 4.49 9.30
C HIS A 55 23.18 5.88 9.90
N LYS A 56 22.43 6.25 10.95
CA LYS A 56 22.47 7.59 11.58
C LYS A 56 22.26 8.73 10.58
N LYS A 57 21.40 8.49 9.58
CA LYS A 57 21.05 9.41 8.48
C LYS A 57 19.54 9.52 8.37
N PRO A 58 19.01 10.66 7.91
CA PRO A 58 17.59 10.81 7.59
C PRO A 58 17.13 9.77 6.55
N ALA A 59 15.87 9.35 6.67
CA ALA A 59 15.18 8.49 5.70
C ALA A 59 14.21 9.32 4.83
N ASP A 60 14.67 10.46 4.34
CA ASP A 60 13.88 11.45 3.59
C ASP A 60 13.87 11.22 2.08
N TRP A 61 14.65 10.27 1.58
CA TRP A 61 14.80 9.97 0.17
C TRP A 61 13.99 8.76 -0.30
N PHE A 62 13.28 8.09 0.59
CA PHE A 62 12.37 6.97 0.32
C PHE A 62 11.20 6.95 1.31
N THR A 63 10.13 6.23 0.95
CA THR A 63 9.00 5.93 1.84
C THR A 63 8.73 4.43 1.89
N SER A 64 7.84 3.99 2.79
CA SER A 64 7.42 2.59 2.90
C SER A 64 6.04 2.33 2.27
N HIS A 65 5.57 3.20 1.37
CA HIS A 65 4.20 3.15 0.86
C HIS A 65 4.08 2.93 -0.65
N GLY A 66 5.16 2.48 -1.30
CA GLY A 66 5.16 2.13 -2.72
C GLY A 66 5.77 3.21 -3.61
N ASP A 67 7.00 3.60 -3.34
CA ASP A 67 7.76 4.46 -4.23
C ASP A 67 7.96 3.81 -5.60
N VAL A 68 8.03 4.63 -6.65
CA VAL A 68 8.38 4.18 -8.01
C VAL A 68 9.60 4.95 -8.50
N PHE A 69 10.63 4.22 -8.96
CA PHE A 69 11.89 4.85 -9.37
C PHE A 69 12.71 4.02 -10.35
N PRO A 70 13.58 4.69 -11.14
CA PRO A 70 14.47 4.01 -12.08
C PRO A 70 15.71 3.47 -11.38
N VAL A 71 16.12 2.25 -11.74
CA VAL A 71 17.36 1.59 -11.32
C VAL A 71 18.33 1.51 -12.50
N GLY A 72 19.60 1.80 -12.23
CA GLY A 72 20.64 1.83 -13.24
C GLY A 72 20.52 3.04 -14.19
N PRO A 73 20.80 2.86 -15.50
CA PRO A 73 20.77 3.95 -16.48
C PRO A 73 19.36 4.28 -17.01
N ILE A 74 18.31 3.70 -16.43
CA ILE A 74 16.94 3.89 -16.88
C ILE A 74 16.50 5.33 -16.60
N LYS A 75 15.81 5.92 -17.58
CA LYS A 75 15.22 7.26 -17.45
C LYS A 75 13.77 7.17 -17.04
N MET A 76 13.32 8.10 -16.23
CA MET A 76 11.93 8.27 -15.83
C MET A 76 11.70 9.73 -15.41
N ASN A 77 10.56 10.26 -15.74
CA ASN A 77 10.04 11.49 -15.16
C ASN A 77 9.06 11.09 -14.05
N PRO A 78 9.42 11.24 -12.75
CA PRO A 78 8.59 10.79 -11.65
C PRO A 78 7.36 11.67 -11.47
N PHE A 79 6.21 11.06 -11.15
CA PHE A 79 5.01 11.80 -10.77
C PHE A 79 5.14 12.37 -9.35
N PRO A 80 4.58 13.57 -9.09
CA PRO A 80 4.58 14.14 -7.74
C PRO A 80 3.70 13.34 -6.75
N PRO A 81 4.07 13.37 -5.44
CA PRO A 81 5.21 14.03 -4.85
C PRO A 81 6.54 13.37 -5.25
N VAL A 82 7.60 14.15 -5.34
CA VAL A 82 8.91 13.68 -5.80
C VAL A 82 9.92 13.74 -4.66
N ALA A 83 10.75 12.72 -4.55
CA ALA A 83 11.84 12.69 -3.58
C ALA A 83 12.80 13.88 -3.76
N PRO A 84 13.52 14.32 -2.70
CA PRO A 84 14.43 15.46 -2.77
C PRO A 84 15.50 15.37 -3.87
N ASN A 85 15.90 14.16 -4.26
CA ASN A 85 16.87 13.92 -5.34
C ASN A 85 16.26 13.99 -6.77
N GLY A 86 14.95 14.22 -6.90
CA GLY A 86 14.26 14.34 -8.18
C GLY A 86 14.06 13.03 -8.97
N ARG A 87 14.44 11.87 -8.41
CA ARG A 87 14.46 10.61 -9.17
C ARG A 87 13.36 9.62 -8.80
N ARG A 88 12.64 9.83 -7.71
CA ARG A 88 11.68 8.88 -7.15
C ARG A 88 10.31 9.54 -7.02
N SER A 89 9.27 8.89 -7.50
CA SER A 89 7.89 9.25 -7.20
C SER A 89 7.53 8.68 -5.84
N PHE A 90 7.15 9.56 -4.93
CA PHE A 90 6.62 9.17 -3.62
C PHE A 90 5.12 8.92 -3.70
N PRO A 91 4.58 8.04 -2.86
CA PRO A 91 3.15 7.85 -2.75
C PRO A 91 2.44 9.13 -2.28
N SER A 92 1.34 9.45 -2.94
CA SER A 92 0.43 10.54 -2.55
C SER A 92 -0.45 10.17 -1.35
N LYS A 93 -0.48 8.89 -0.96
CA LYS A 93 -1.26 8.33 0.15
C LYS A 93 -0.49 7.21 0.83
N GLU A 94 -0.68 7.08 2.13
CA GLU A 94 -0.09 6.03 2.96
C GLU A 94 -1.10 4.89 3.18
N THR A 95 -1.10 3.92 2.27
CA THR A 95 -2.08 2.82 2.26
C THR A 95 -1.48 1.45 2.56
N THR A 96 -0.14 1.37 2.70
CA THR A 96 0.56 0.11 2.99
C THR A 96 0.25 -0.40 4.40
N LEU A 97 0.00 -1.69 4.51
CA LEU A 97 -0.20 -2.41 5.76
C LEU A 97 1.12 -3.00 6.26
N GLY A 98 1.24 -3.20 7.59
CA GLY A 98 2.44 -3.70 8.24
C GLY A 98 2.68 -5.21 8.07
N ILE A 99 3.63 -5.73 8.86
CA ILE A 99 4.02 -7.15 8.83
C ILE A 99 2.83 -8.09 9.06
N ASN A 100 2.92 -9.28 8.45
CA ASN A 100 1.89 -10.32 8.49
C ASN A 100 0.52 -9.90 7.93
N GLN A 101 0.49 -8.83 7.13
CA GLN A 101 -0.70 -8.38 6.44
C GLN A 101 -0.46 -8.35 4.93
N TRP A 102 -1.46 -8.82 4.18
CA TRP A 102 -1.40 -8.82 2.73
C TRP A 102 -1.63 -7.43 2.18
N ASN A 103 -0.65 -6.92 1.45
CA ASN A 103 -0.75 -5.73 0.61
C ASN A 103 -0.99 -6.14 -0.82
N ARG A 104 -1.75 -5.34 -1.54
CA ARG A 104 -2.04 -5.56 -2.95
C ARG A 104 -1.45 -4.46 -3.80
N TYR A 105 -0.67 -4.87 -4.79
CA TYR A 105 -0.16 -3.98 -5.83
C TYR A 105 -0.86 -4.26 -7.15
N TYR A 106 -1.41 -3.21 -7.76
CA TYR A 106 -1.72 -3.19 -9.17
C TYR A 106 -0.73 -2.24 -9.86
N ILE A 107 0.03 -2.76 -10.79
CA ILE A 107 1.04 -2.01 -11.54
C ILE A 107 0.57 -2.01 -13.00
N ARG A 108 0.37 -0.81 -13.56
CA ARG A 108 0.11 -0.61 -14.97
C ARG A 108 1.39 -0.07 -15.60
N ALA A 109 1.90 -0.78 -16.59
CA ALA A 109 3.12 -0.42 -17.32
C ALA A 109 2.81 -0.45 -18.82
N VAL A 110 2.65 0.72 -19.44
CA VAL A 110 2.19 0.89 -20.83
C VAL A 110 2.88 2.10 -21.44
N ASP A 111 3.44 1.95 -22.64
CA ASP A 111 3.96 3.02 -23.48
C ASP A 111 4.89 4.02 -22.76
N GLY A 112 5.78 3.50 -21.92
CA GLY A 112 6.73 4.32 -21.15
C GLY A 112 6.13 5.00 -19.94
N GLU A 113 4.92 4.64 -19.50
CA GLU A 113 4.29 5.08 -18.28
C GLU A 113 4.14 3.90 -17.30
N VAL A 114 4.50 4.11 -16.04
CA VAL A 114 4.22 3.19 -14.93
C VAL A 114 3.37 3.90 -13.89
N ARG A 115 2.29 3.25 -13.47
CA ARG A 115 1.44 3.69 -12.35
C ARG A 115 1.27 2.56 -11.35
N LEU A 116 1.28 2.92 -10.08
CA LEU A 116 1.09 2.00 -8.97
C LEU A 116 -0.18 2.33 -8.19
N TRP A 117 -0.97 1.30 -7.94
CA TRP A 117 -2.03 1.29 -6.93
C TRP A 117 -1.64 0.39 -5.78
N VAL A 118 -1.74 0.91 -4.58
CA VAL A 118 -1.52 0.17 -3.33
C VAL A 118 -2.86 0.05 -2.60
N ASN A 119 -3.30 -1.18 -2.37
CA ASN A 119 -4.55 -1.49 -1.67
C ASN A 119 -5.78 -0.77 -2.26
N GLY A 120 -5.80 -0.60 -3.58
CA GLY A 120 -6.90 0.00 -4.34
C GLY A 120 -6.78 1.50 -4.63
N GLU A 121 -5.79 2.20 -4.06
CA GLU A 121 -5.54 3.62 -4.27
C GLU A 121 -4.35 3.83 -5.20
N GLU A 122 -4.49 4.68 -6.23
CA GLU A 122 -3.37 5.13 -7.04
C GLU A 122 -2.48 6.04 -6.21
N VAL A 123 -1.18 5.74 -6.13
CA VAL A 123 -0.28 6.42 -5.20
C VAL A 123 0.94 7.05 -5.85
N SER A 124 1.55 6.38 -6.83
CA SER A 124 2.84 6.82 -7.40
C SER A 124 3.01 6.34 -8.83
N GLY A 125 4.03 6.83 -9.52
CA GLY A 125 4.33 6.43 -10.89
C GLY A 125 5.31 7.35 -11.59
N GLY A 126 5.40 7.21 -12.90
CA GLY A 126 6.22 8.07 -13.75
C GLY A 126 6.01 7.78 -15.22
N ASP A 127 6.47 8.70 -16.05
CA ASP A 127 6.39 8.62 -17.50
C ASP A 127 7.75 8.81 -18.18
N ARG A 128 7.73 8.83 -19.54
CA ARG A 128 8.94 8.96 -20.38
C ARG A 128 10.02 7.95 -20.03
N ILE A 129 9.60 6.73 -19.68
CA ILE A 129 10.48 5.66 -19.29
C ILE A 129 11.11 5.03 -20.54
N GLU A 130 12.44 4.97 -20.55
CA GLU A 130 13.22 4.35 -21.61
C GLU A 130 14.33 3.45 -21.04
N PRO A 131 14.38 2.17 -21.50
CA PRO A 131 13.45 1.46 -22.38
C PRO A 131 12.15 1.06 -21.66
N ALA A 132 11.03 1.01 -22.44
CA ALA A 132 9.70 0.62 -21.96
C ALA A 132 9.36 -0.84 -22.31
N SER A 133 10.32 -1.74 -22.14
CA SER A 133 10.18 -3.18 -22.38
C SER A 133 11.23 -3.97 -21.61
N GLY A 134 10.93 -5.21 -21.26
CA GLY A 134 11.85 -6.06 -20.51
C GLY A 134 11.14 -7.09 -19.65
N TYR A 135 11.85 -7.60 -18.67
CA TYR A 135 11.36 -8.63 -17.76
C TYR A 135 10.59 -8.04 -16.58
N PHE A 136 9.70 -8.85 -16.03
CA PHE A 136 9.14 -8.68 -14.71
C PHE A 136 9.99 -9.47 -13.71
N CYS A 137 10.40 -8.85 -12.60
CA CYS A 137 11.20 -9.51 -11.57
C CYS A 137 10.63 -9.23 -10.18
N LEU A 138 10.82 -10.17 -9.28
CA LEU A 138 10.60 -10.01 -7.85
C LEU A 138 11.94 -10.03 -7.15
N GLU A 139 12.11 -9.12 -6.22
CA GLU A 139 13.28 -9.06 -5.35
C GLU A 139 12.94 -9.59 -3.97
N SER A 140 13.94 -10.18 -3.30
CA SER A 140 13.88 -10.50 -1.88
C SER A 140 15.19 -10.06 -1.24
N GLU A 141 15.14 -9.08 -0.34
CA GLU A 141 16.31 -8.46 0.26
C GLU A 141 16.21 -8.42 1.78
N GLY A 142 17.05 -9.20 2.45
CA GLY A 142 17.33 -9.09 3.88
C GLY A 142 16.28 -9.61 4.85
N ALA A 143 15.04 -9.91 4.40
CA ALA A 143 13.98 -10.46 5.24
C ALA A 143 13.03 -11.36 4.45
N PRO A 144 12.39 -12.35 5.10
CA PRO A 144 11.38 -13.16 4.45
C PRO A 144 10.18 -12.33 4.01
N ILE A 145 9.78 -12.52 2.75
CA ILE A 145 8.59 -11.94 2.15
C ILE A 145 7.81 -13.04 1.41
N GLU A 146 6.51 -12.94 1.42
CA GLU A 146 5.63 -13.81 0.67
C GLU A 146 4.96 -13.04 -0.46
N PHE A 147 4.90 -13.64 -1.64
CA PHE A 147 4.14 -13.17 -2.80
C PHE A 147 3.08 -14.18 -3.19
N ARG A 148 1.90 -13.72 -3.57
CA ARG A 148 0.82 -14.57 -4.09
C ARG A 148 -0.02 -13.83 -5.13
N ASN A 149 -0.92 -14.56 -5.79
CA ASN A 149 -1.88 -14.01 -6.75
C ASN A 149 -1.24 -13.19 -7.88
N LEU A 150 -0.04 -13.60 -8.33
CA LEU A 150 0.65 -12.94 -9.43
C LEU A 150 -0.16 -13.15 -10.72
N ARG A 151 -0.62 -12.06 -11.31
CA ARG A 151 -1.38 -12.06 -12.56
C ARG A 151 -0.80 -11.01 -13.50
N LEU A 152 -0.38 -11.45 -14.68
CA LEU A 152 0.05 -10.60 -15.77
C LEU A 152 -1.02 -10.59 -16.86
N ARG A 153 -1.41 -9.40 -17.31
CA ARG A 153 -2.30 -9.21 -18.45
C ARG A 153 -1.63 -8.32 -19.48
N LYS A 154 -1.55 -8.78 -20.72
CA LYS A 154 -1.15 -7.93 -21.83
C LYS A 154 -2.31 -6.99 -22.15
N LEU A 155 -2.04 -5.70 -22.19
CA LEU A 155 -3.00 -4.67 -22.56
C LEU A 155 -2.88 -4.46 -24.07
N SER A 156 -3.97 -4.64 -24.81
CA SER A 156 -3.97 -4.56 -26.26
C SER A 156 -4.27 -3.17 -26.80
N GLU A 157 -4.83 -2.29 -25.98
CA GLU A 157 -5.12 -0.87 -26.29
C GLU A 157 -5.34 -0.08 -25.01
N VAL A 158 -5.11 1.24 -25.06
CA VAL A 158 -5.38 2.18 -23.97
C VAL A 158 -6.88 2.43 -23.87
N GLY A 159 -7.61 1.47 -23.33
CA GLY A 159 -8.98 1.65 -22.89
C GLY A 159 -9.02 1.95 -21.39
N GLU A 160 -9.98 2.74 -20.93
CA GLU A 160 -10.24 2.89 -19.50
C GLU A 160 -10.45 1.50 -18.88
N MET A 161 -9.46 1.01 -18.18
CA MET A 161 -9.57 -0.25 -17.47
C MET A 161 -10.22 0.03 -16.13
N LYS A 162 -11.48 -0.39 -15.97
CA LYS A 162 -12.03 -0.53 -14.62
C LYS A 162 -11.17 -1.55 -13.90
N LEU A 163 -10.45 -1.09 -12.88
CA LEU A 163 -9.70 -1.98 -11.99
C LEU A 163 -10.64 -3.08 -11.50
N PRO A 164 -10.23 -4.36 -11.54
CA PRO A 164 -11.01 -5.37 -10.87
C PRO A 164 -11.06 -4.99 -9.39
N VAL A 165 -12.24 -4.61 -8.93
CA VAL A 165 -12.48 -4.34 -7.51
C VAL A 165 -12.14 -5.63 -6.77
N HIS A 166 -11.16 -5.56 -5.90
CA HIS A 166 -10.79 -6.72 -5.08
C HIS A 166 -11.91 -6.99 -4.09
N GLU A 167 -12.24 -8.27 -3.85
CA GLU A 167 -13.19 -8.62 -2.80
C GLU A 167 -12.80 -8.11 -1.41
N SER A 168 -11.50 -7.90 -1.13
CA SER A 168 -11.03 -7.23 0.10
C SER A 168 -10.97 -5.70 -0.01
N ALA A 169 -11.13 -5.11 -1.20
CA ALA A 169 -11.34 -3.66 -1.40
C ALA A 169 -12.84 -3.32 -1.55
N LEU A 170 -13.70 -4.33 -1.65
CA LEU A 170 -15.08 -4.19 -1.23
C LEU A 170 -15.01 -4.00 0.28
N ALA A 171 -15.23 -2.77 0.75
CA ALA A 171 -15.50 -2.53 2.15
C ALA A 171 -16.46 -3.64 2.61
N LEU A 172 -16.07 -4.39 3.64
CA LEU A 172 -16.90 -5.47 4.12
C LEU A 172 -18.25 -4.86 4.45
N ASN A 173 -19.28 -5.27 3.72
CA ASN A 173 -20.62 -4.80 3.99
C ASN A 173 -21.00 -5.17 5.43
N LEU A 174 -21.31 -4.16 6.23
CA LEU A 174 -21.68 -4.29 7.64
C LEU A 174 -23.20 -4.38 7.84
N LYS A 175 -23.98 -4.58 6.78
CA LYS A 175 -25.43 -4.70 6.86
C LYS A 175 -25.83 -5.75 7.91
N GLY A 176 -26.65 -5.33 8.86
CA GLY A 176 -27.08 -6.17 9.99
C GLY A 176 -26.07 -6.30 11.13
N HIS A 177 -24.88 -5.70 11.02
CA HIS A 177 -23.92 -5.73 12.13
C HIS A 177 -24.40 -4.82 13.29
N PRO A 178 -24.33 -5.28 14.56
CA PRO A 178 -24.86 -4.53 15.70
C PRO A 178 -24.15 -3.20 15.94
N ALA A 179 -22.93 -3.03 15.46
CA ALA A 179 -22.15 -1.80 15.57
C ALA A 179 -22.57 -0.69 14.59
N LEU A 180 -23.51 -0.92 13.66
CA LEU A 180 -24.00 0.12 12.75
C LEU A 180 -24.59 1.32 13.49
N GLY A 181 -24.38 2.51 12.93
CA GLY A 181 -24.92 3.76 13.43
C GLY A 181 -23.86 4.70 13.99
N THR A 182 -24.32 5.72 14.75
CA THR A 182 -23.46 6.75 15.31
C THR A 182 -23.12 6.46 16.77
N TRP A 183 -21.86 6.64 17.11
CA TRP A 183 -21.30 6.39 18.43
C TRP A 183 -20.64 7.64 18.97
N LYS A 184 -21.00 8.08 20.17
CA LYS A 184 -20.44 9.27 20.84
C LYS A 184 -19.39 8.90 21.87
N TYR A 185 -18.31 9.66 21.88
CA TYR A 185 -17.25 9.63 22.88
C TYR A 185 -17.46 10.74 23.91
N LEU A 186 -16.98 10.54 25.13
CA LEU A 186 -17.03 11.55 26.19
C LEU A 186 -16.28 12.86 25.85
N ASN A 187 -15.31 12.80 24.95
CA ASN A 187 -14.49 13.92 24.51
C ASN A 187 -15.06 14.69 23.30
N GLY A 188 -16.32 14.46 22.94
CA GLY A 188 -17.03 15.18 21.88
C GLY A 188 -16.82 14.63 20.47
N TYR A 189 -16.00 13.59 20.29
CA TYR A 189 -15.89 12.91 19.01
C TYR A 189 -17.12 12.04 18.73
N THR A 190 -17.47 11.90 17.46
CA THR A 190 -18.47 10.96 16.99
C THR A 190 -17.88 10.01 15.95
N ARG A 191 -18.35 8.77 15.93
CA ARG A 191 -17.98 7.77 14.95
C ARG A 191 -19.23 7.22 14.27
N GLU A 192 -19.31 7.44 13.00
CA GLU A 192 -20.38 6.92 12.15
C GLU A 192 -19.90 5.62 11.47
N ILE A 193 -20.66 4.54 11.62
CA ILE A 193 -20.37 3.22 11.04
C ILE A 193 -21.49 2.93 10.05
N ALA A 194 -21.16 2.96 8.76
CA ALA A 194 -22.10 2.82 7.66
C ALA A 194 -22.21 1.34 7.19
N GLU A 195 -23.32 1.00 6.55
CA GLU A 195 -23.59 -0.35 6.03
C GLU A 195 -22.57 -0.80 4.99
N ASP A 196 -22.03 0.13 4.21
CA ASP A 196 -21.01 -0.13 3.18
C ASP A 196 -19.61 -0.42 3.77
N GLY A 197 -19.51 -0.48 5.11
CA GLY A 197 -18.27 -0.71 5.83
C GLY A 197 -17.36 0.52 5.97
N GLN A 198 -17.81 1.69 5.51
CA GLN A 198 -17.09 2.94 5.79
C GLN A 198 -17.32 3.40 7.22
N VAL A 199 -16.26 3.81 7.88
CA VAL A 199 -16.30 4.39 9.23
C VAL A 199 -15.69 5.78 9.20
N THR A 200 -16.47 6.76 9.67
CA THR A 200 -16.06 8.18 9.70
C THR A 200 -15.91 8.64 11.14
N LEU A 201 -14.77 9.23 11.50
CA LEU A 201 -14.58 9.93 12.78
C LEU A 201 -14.74 11.43 12.55
N ARG A 202 -15.53 12.08 13.43
CA ARG A 202 -15.78 13.52 13.40
C ARG A 202 -15.52 14.17 14.75
N LEU A 203 -15.24 15.47 14.71
CA LEU A 203 -15.30 16.37 15.86
C LEU A 203 -16.20 17.56 15.46
N GLY A 204 -17.43 17.60 15.97
CA GLY A 204 -18.45 18.49 15.46
C GLY A 204 -18.76 18.18 13.98
N GLU A 205 -18.68 19.19 13.12
CA GLU A 205 -18.89 19.04 11.66
C GLU A 205 -17.64 18.55 10.90
N ASP A 206 -16.45 18.66 11.52
CA ASP A 206 -15.19 18.32 10.90
C ASP A 206 -14.97 16.82 10.78
N VAL A 207 -14.63 16.36 9.59
CA VAL A 207 -14.20 14.98 9.34
C VAL A 207 -12.71 14.86 9.68
N ILE A 208 -12.40 14.10 10.74
CA ILE A 208 -11.01 13.86 11.17
C ILE A 208 -10.38 12.80 10.28
N TRP A 209 -11.09 11.69 10.01
CA TRP A 209 -10.66 10.66 9.09
C TRP A 209 -11.84 9.78 8.64
N LYS A 210 -11.64 9.08 7.50
CA LYS A 210 -12.48 8.00 7.02
C LYS A 210 -11.63 6.75 6.84
N ARG A 211 -12.13 5.60 7.27
CA ARG A 211 -11.49 4.29 7.12
C ARG A 211 -12.50 3.24 6.73
N ARG A 212 -12.03 2.14 6.13
CA ARG A 212 -12.88 1.01 5.74
C ARG A 212 -12.70 -0.16 6.68
N CYS A 213 -13.76 -0.92 6.87
CA CYS A 213 -13.71 -2.19 7.57
C CYS A 213 -13.00 -3.23 6.70
N ILE A 214 -11.97 -3.88 7.25
CA ILE A 214 -11.15 -4.90 6.57
C ILE A 214 -11.37 -6.31 7.12
N SER A 215 -11.96 -6.43 8.31
CA SER A 215 -12.31 -7.71 8.93
C SER A 215 -13.48 -7.51 9.88
N LYS A 216 -14.36 -8.48 9.97
CA LYS A 216 -15.49 -8.47 10.91
C LYS A 216 -15.80 -9.85 11.48
N SER A 217 -16.33 -9.87 12.69
CA SER A 217 -17.01 -10.98 13.34
C SER A 217 -18.31 -10.48 13.96
N GLU A 218 -19.04 -11.30 14.69
CA GLU A 218 -20.32 -10.91 15.28
C GLU A 218 -20.25 -9.65 16.15
N ASN A 219 -19.18 -9.51 16.94
CA ASN A 219 -19.04 -8.42 17.91
C ASN A 219 -17.74 -7.61 17.75
N GLU A 220 -17.00 -7.85 16.68
CA GLU A 220 -15.73 -7.19 16.45
C GLU A 220 -15.56 -6.87 14.98
N PHE A 221 -14.95 -5.71 14.68
CA PHE A 221 -14.50 -5.36 13.36
C PHE A 221 -13.18 -4.60 13.43
N VAL A 222 -12.40 -4.73 12.36
CA VAL A 222 -11.08 -4.08 12.23
C VAL A 222 -11.12 -3.13 11.06
N LEU A 223 -10.62 -1.92 11.25
CA LEU A 223 -10.49 -0.92 10.20
C LEU A 223 -9.09 -0.93 9.61
N GLU A 224 -8.95 -0.31 8.44
CA GLU A 224 -7.66 0.03 7.83
C GLU A 224 -6.74 0.66 8.87
N GLY A 225 -5.47 0.22 8.92
CA GLY A 225 -4.52 0.60 9.96
C GLY A 225 -4.69 -0.19 11.27
N ASN A 226 -5.35 -1.37 11.21
CA ASN A 226 -5.54 -2.32 12.34
C ASN A 226 -6.27 -1.77 13.56
N LEU A 227 -7.10 -0.77 13.36
CA LEU A 227 -7.89 -0.20 14.45
C LEU A 227 -9.02 -1.17 14.84
N VAL A 228 -8.83 -1.90 15.94
CA VAL A 228 -9.79 -2.90 16.43
C VAL A 228 -10.94 -2.23 17.18
N HIS A 229 -12.15 -2.62 16.82
CA HIS A 229 -13.40 -2.20 17.43
C HIS A 229 -14.13 -3.42 17.95
N LYS A 230 -14.53 -3.41 19.21
CA LYS A 230 -15.26 -4.50 19.86
C LYS A 230 -16.52 -3.99 20.54
N LEU A 231 -17.64 -4.57 20.20
CA LEU A 231 -18.90 -4.29 20.86
C LEU A 231 -19.02 -5.16 22.12
N ILE A 232 -19.23 -4.50 23.28
CA ILE A 232 -19.45 -5.18 24.57
C ILE A 232 -20.71 -4.57 25.17
N GLY A 233 -21.83 -5.30 25.10
CA GLY A 233 -23.15 -4.77 25.39
C GLY A 233 -23.45 -3.57 24.49
N ASP A 234 -23.89 -2.46 25.04
CA ASP A 234 -24.22 -1.23 24.31
C ASP A 234 -23.03 -0.26 24.18
N THR A 235 -21.82 -0.75 24.39
CA THR A 235 -20.61 0.08 24.36
C THR A 235 -19.65 -0.41 23.29
N LEU A 236 -19.18 0.50 22.43
CA LEU A 236 -18.14 0.25 21.45
C LEU A 236 -16.77 0.55 22.06
N HIS A 237 -15.96 -0.48 22.21
CA HIS A 237 -14.57 -0.40 22.67
C HIS A 237 -13.62 -0.32 21.49
N ILE A 238 -12.70 0.65 21.51
CA ILE A 238 -11.72 0.87 20.45
C ILE A 238 -10.32 0.67 21.04
N GLU A 239 -9.57 -0.29 20.49
CA GLU A 239 -8.22 -0.68 20.95
C GLU A 239 -8.13 -0.96 22.47
N GLY A 240 -9.23 -1.30 23.09
CA GLY A 240 -9.30 -1.48 24.55
C GLY A 240 -9.09 -0.20 25.39
N LYS A 241 -8.85 0.97 24.74
CA LYS A 241 -8.52 2.25 25.42
C LYS A 241 -9.66 3.24 25.43
N TYR A 242 -10.43 3.29 24.35
CA TYR A 242 -11.51 4.27 24.19
C TYR A 242 -12.86 3.59 24.22
N LYS A 243 -13.88 4.28 24.74
CA LYS A 243 -15.26 3.79 24.78
C LYS A 243 -16.17 4.84 24.14
N ALA A 244 -17.12 4.37 23.36
CA ALA A 244 -18.19 5.17 22.79
C ALA A 244 -19.54 4.50 23.05
N VAL A 245 -20.56 5.30 23.26
CA VAL A 245 -21.96 4.84 23.44
C VAL A 245 -22.76 5.17 22.18
N LYS A 246 -23.73 4.31 21.87
CA LYS A 246 -24.60 4.50 20.72
C LYS A 246 -25.50 5.71 20.93
N GLU A 247 -25.64 6.52 19.88
CA GLU A 247 -26.53 7.66 19.84
C GLU A 247 -27.98 7.27 19.59
#